data_08e661b304739bc5cfd0e38ba329941d
#
_entry.id   08e661b304739bc5cfd0e38ba329941d
#
_cell.length_a   1.000
_cell.length_b   1.000
_cell.length_c   1.000
_cell.angle_alpha   90.00
_cell.angle_beta   90.00
_cell.angle_gamma   90.00
#
_symmetry.space_group_name_H-M   'P 1'
#
loop_
_entity.id
_entity.type
_entity.pdbx_description
1 polymer ?
#
loop_
_entity_poly.entity_id
_entity_poly.type
_entity_poly.pdbx_seq_one_letter_code
_entity_poly.pdbx_strand_id
1 'polypeptide(L)'
;MPKVFISYSWSSDRLVLELAQRLISHGVDVVLDKWELKEGQDKYAFMERCVNDPDITKVLIICDRVYAQKANNRTGGVGDETVIISGEIYGKMKQEKFIPIIAERDDEGNEYLPAYIK
;
A
#
# COMPACT_ATOMS: atom_id res chain seq x y z
N MET A 1 19.43 -1.99 -7.73
CA MET A 1 18.59 -2.74 -6.81
C MET A 1 17.17 -2.17 -6.86
N PRO A 2 16.16 -2.98 -7.18
CA PRO A 2 14.79 -2.48 -7.22
C PRO A 2 14.33 -2.07 -5.82
N LYS A 3 13.51 -1.04 -5.77
CA LYS A 3 12.97 -0.52 -4.53
C LYS A 3 11.46 -0.45 -4.65
N VAL A 4 10.75 -0.99 -3.67
CA VAL A 4 9.29 -1.01 -3.68
C VAL A 4 8.74 -0.43 -2.38
N PHE A 5 7.57 0.20 -2.49
CA PHE A 5 6.80 0.67 -1.35
C PHE A 5 5.58 -0.23 -1.22
N ILE A 6 5.28 -0.67 0.00
CA ILE A 6 4.12 -1.52 0.24
C ILE A 6 3.07 -0.71 1.01
N SER A 7 1.92 -0.51 0.39
CA SER A 7 0.77 0.14 1.01
C SER A 7 -0.20 -0.95 1.47
N TYR A 8 -0.56 -0.93 2.75
CA TYR A 8 -1.38 -1.99 3.34
C TYR A 8 -2.17 -1.49 4.53
N SER A 9 -3.21 -2.25 4.92
CA SER A 9 -3.94 -2.01 6.14
C SER A 9 -3.39 -2.91 7.25
N TRP A 10 -3.65 -2.53 8.51
CA TRP A 10 -3.17 -3.28 9.67
C TRP A 10 -3.62 -4.75 9.64
N SER A 11 -4.75 -5.03 9.00
CA SER A 11 -5.28 -6.39 8.93
C SER A 11 -4.39 -7.36 8.17
N SER A 12 -3.50 -6.84 7.31
CA SER A 12 -2.54 -7.67 6.56
C SER A 12 -1.11 -7.53 7.07
N ASP A 13 -0.93 -7.01 8.27
CA ASP A 13 0.39 -6.73 8.83
C ASP A 13 1.34 -7.94 8.78
N ARG A 14 0.86 -9.10 9.22
CA ARG A 14 1.69 -10.31 9.24
C ARG A 14 2.10 -10.75 7.83
N LEU A 15 1.14 -10.74 6.90
CA LEU A 15 1.41 -11.09 5.51
C LEU A 15 2.47 -10.16 4.92
N VAL A 16 2.32 -8.86 5.20
CA VAL A 16 3.22 -7.84 4.67
C VAL A 16 4.64 -8.01 5.21
N LEU A 17 4.78 -8.30 6.50
CA LEU A 17 6.11 -8.54 7.07
C LEU A 17 6.80 -9.74 6.44
N GLU A 18 6.06 -10.83 6.21
CA GLU A 18 6.62 -12.00 5.54
C GLU A 18 7.00 -11.69 4.09
N LEU A 19 6.14 -10.97 3.38
CA LEU A 19 6.41 -10.57 2.01
C LEU A 19 7.65 -9.67 1.94
N ALA A 20 7.74 -8.70 2.83
CA ALA A 20 8.87 -7.78 2.87
C ALA A 20 10.18 -8.53 3.11
N GLN A 21 10.20 -9.47 4.03
CA GLN A 21 11.38 -10.27 4.32
C GLN A 21 11.81 -11.10 3.12
N ARG A 22 10.85 -11.68 2.40
CA ARG A 22 11.15 -12.44 1.18
C ARG A 22 11.74 -11.55 0.09
N LEU A 23 11.14 -10.38 -0.12
CA LEU A 23 11.64 -9.44 -1.10
C LEU A 23 13.08 -9.00 -0.77
N ILE A 24 13.33 -8.70 0.48
CA ILE A 24 14.67 -8.30 0.93
C ILE A 24 15.67 -9.42 0.69
N SER A 25 15.28 -10.66 0.96
CA SER A 25 16.17 -11.82 0.76
C SER A 25 16.49 -12.05 -0.73
N HIS A 26 15.67 -11.52 -1.62
CA HIS A 26 15.90 -11.59 -3.06
C HIS A 26 16.54 -10.33 -3.64
N GLY A 27 17.05 -9.45 -2.79
CA GLY A 27 17.77 -8.26 -3.23
C GLY A 27 16.89 -7.05 -3.54
N VAL A 28 15.62 -7.08 -3.13
CA VAL A 28 14.71 -5.95 -3.31
C VAL A 28 14.75 -5.07 -2.07
N ASP A 29 14.86 -3.76 -2.25
CA ASP A 29 14.77 -2.81 -1.16
C ASP A 29 13.29 -2.49 -0.90
N VAL A 30 12.86 -2.57 0.36
CA VAL A 30 11.46 -2.44 0.73
C VAL A 30 11.26 -1.24 1.66
N VAL A 31 10.27 -0.41 1.34
CA VAL A 31 9.86 0.71 2.18
C VAL A 31 8.52 0.35 2.81
N LEU A 32 8.47 0.37 4.13
CA LEU A 32 7.24 0.19 4.90
C LEU A 32 7.02 1.40 5.79
N ASP A 33 5.78 1.81 5.94
CA ASP A 33 5.42 2.94 6.81
C ASP A 33 5.92 2.73 8.25
N LYS A 34 5.76 1.51 8.79
CA LYS A 34 6.16 1.24 10.17
C LYS A 34 7.67 1.33 10.39
N TRP A 35 8.47 1.21 9.33
CA TRP A 35 9.93 1.32 9.43
C TRP A 35 10.42 2.75 9.19
N GLU A 36 9.73 3.50 8.33
CA GLU A 36 10.20 4.79 7.85
C GLU A 36 9.42 5.97 8.42
N LEU A 37 8.12 5.75 8.74
CA LEU A 37 7.26 6.82 9.23
C LEU A 37 7.43 6.98 10.73
N LYS A 38 7.90 8.16 11.12
CA LYS A 38 8.12 8.47 12.53
C LYS A 38 6.82 8.98 13.16
N GLU A 39 6.71 8.78 14.48
CA GLU A 39 5.57 9.28 15.23
C GLU A 39 5.42 10.79 15.01
N GLY A 40 4.18 11.21 14.78
CA GLY A 40 3.88 12.61 14.53
C GLY A 40 4.03 13.07 13.10
N GLN A 41 4.54 12.22 12.20
CA GLN A 41 4.64 12.59 10.81
C GLN A 41 3.29 12.46 10.10
N ASP A 42 3.10 13.31 9.08
CA ASP A 42 1.90 13.28 8.25
C ASP A 42 1.96 12.06 7.32
N LYS A 43 1.02 11.14 7.53
CA LYS A 43 0.95 9.89 6.75
C LYS A 43 0.66 10.17 5.28
N TYR A 44 -0.19 11.15 5.00
CA TYR A 44 -0.53 11.51 3.62
C TYR A 44 0.70 12.04 2.89
N ALA A 45 1.45 12.93 3.52
CA ALA A 45 2.68 13.47 2.94
C ALA A 45 3.72 12.38 2.71
N PHE A 46 3.82 11.43 3.65
CA PHE A 46 4.71 10.29 3.51
C PHE A 46 4.33 9.43 2.30
N MET A 47 3.05 9.11 2.18
CA MET A 47 2.53 8.31 1.07
C MET A 47 2.78 9.01 -0.27
N GLU A 48 2.45 10.30 -0.34
CA GLU A 48 2.62 11.08 -1.55
C GLU A 48 4.08 11.11 -1.98
N ARG A 49 4.99 11.29 -1.02
CA ARG A 49 6.42 11.30 -1.29
C ARG A 49 6.88 9.94 -1.83
N CYS A 50 6.42 8.84 -1.23
CA CYS A 50 6.80 7.50 -1.68
C CYS A 50 6.29 7.20 -3.08
N VAL A 51 5.06 7.58 -3.37
CA VAL A 51 4.46 7.32 -4.68
C VAL A 51 5.15 8.13 -5.78
N ASN A 52 5.62 9.32 -5.44
CA ASN A 52 6.29 10.21 -6.40
C ASN A 52 7.81 9.97 -6.51
N ASP A 53 8.38 9.17 -5.63
CA ASP A 53 9.82 8.92 -5.61
C ASP A 53 10.24 8.10 -6.84
N PRO A 54 11.10 8.66 -7.73
CA PRO A 54 11.53 7.93 -8.92
C PRO A 54 12.37 6.69 -8.61
N ASP A 55 12.98 6.63 -7.42
CA ASP A 55 13.76 5.47 -7.00
C ASP A 55 12.86 4.30 -6.60
N ILE A 56 11.62 4.58 -6.24
CA ILE A 56 10.64 3.53 -5.95
C ILE A 56 10.00 3.10 -7.26
N THR A 57 10.36 1.92 -7.74
CA THR A 57 9.94 1.45 -9.05
C THR A 57 8.52 0.91 -9.07
N LYS A 58 8.08 0.33 -7.95
CA LYS A 58 6.74 -0.23 -7.85
C LYS A 58 6.14 0.04 -6.48
N VAL A 59 4.82 0.22 -6.46
CA VAL A 59 4.03 0.37 -5.24
C VAL A 59 3.09 -0.84 -5.18
N LEU A 60 3.23 -1.65 -4.15
CA LEU A 60 2.39 -2.83 -3.95
C LEU A 60 1.20 -2.42 -3.09
N ILE A 61 0.00 -2.66 -3.60
CA ILE A 61 -1.24 -2.37 -2.89
C ILE A 61 -1.81 -3.69 -2.40
N ILE A 62 -1.80 -3.90 -1.09
CA ILE A 62 -2.27 -5.15 -0.49
C ILE A 62 -3.78 -5.05 -0.33
N CYS A 63 -4.50 -5.76 -1.20
CA CYS A 63 -5.94 -5.65 -1.29
C CYS A 63 -6.62 -6.64 -0.36
N ASP A 64 -7.13 -6.14 0.75
CA ASP A 64 -7.99 -6.88 1.64
C ASP A 64 -9.25 -6.05 1.91
N ARG A 65 -10.18 -6.61 2.67
CA ARG A 65 -11.45 -5.97 2.95
C ARG A 65 -11.27 -4.59 3.59
N VAL A 66 -10.40 -4.50 4.60
CA VAL A 66 -10.19 -3.25 5.32
C VAL A 66 -9.58 -2.19 4.40
N TYR A 67 -8.59 -2.58 3.60
CA TYR A 67 -7.97 -1.66 2.67
C TYR A 67 -8.99 -1.09 1.69
N ALA A 68 -9.81 -1.96 1.09
CA ALA A 68 -10.81 -1.54 0.12
C ALA A 68 -11.82 -0.58 0.75
N GLN A 69 -12.28 -0.88 1.97
CA GLN A 69 -13.23 -0.02 2.68
C GLN A 69 -12.64 1.37 2.95
N LYS A 70 -11.41 1.42 3.44
CA LYS A 70 -10.76 2.70 3.74
C LYS A 70 -10.46 3.51 2.48
N ALA A 71 -10.01 2.85 1.43
CA ALA A 71 -9.73 3.53 0.17
C ALA A 71 -11.00 4.12 -0.44
N ASN A 72 -12.11 3.37 -0.39
CA ASN A 72 -13.38 3.81 -0.96
C ASN A 72 -14.04 4.93 -0.15
N ASN A 73 -13.85 4.92 1.17
CA ASN A 73 -14.46 5.90 2.05
C ASN A 73 -13.59 7.15 2.25
N ARG A 74 -12.39 7.17 1.68
CA ARG A 74 -11.44 8.28 1.82
C ARG A 74 -11.12 8.64 3.27
N THR A 75 -11.21 7.67 4.17
CA THR A 75 -10.94 7.89 5.58
C THR A 75 -9.49 7.67 5.96
N GLY A 76 -8.67 7.29 4.99
CA GLY A 76 -7.26 7.04 5.23
C GLY A 76 -6.54 8.26 5.77
N GLY A 77 -5.75 8.09 6.81
CA GLY A 77 -4.93 9.13 7.38
C GLY A 77 -5.47 9.76 8.65
N VAL A 78 -6.77 9.69 8.90
CA VAL A 78 -7.35 10.26 10.13
C VAL A 78 -7.55 9.15 11.15
N GLY A 79 -6.72 9.16 12.18
CA GLY A 79 -6.78 8.15 13.24
C GLY A 79 -6.35 6.77 12.79
N ASP A 80 -5.79 6.67 11.60
CA ASP A 80 -5.36 5.40 11.01
C ASP A 80 -3.85 5.27 11.10
N GLU A 81 -3.37 4.11 11.48
CA GLU A 81 -1.94 3.86 11.61
C GLU A 81 -1.28 3.42 10.31
N THR A 82 -2.07 3.17 9.26
CA THR A 82 -1.56 2.67 7.99
C THR A 82 -1.70 3.71 6.89
N VAL A 83 -0.90 3.55 5.85
CA VAL A 83 -0.88 4.46 4.71
C VAL A 83 -1.64 3.82 3.55
N ILE A 84 -2.80 4.38 3.24
CA ILE A 84 -3.71 3.88 2.20
C ILE A 84 -3.65 4.82 0.99
N ILE A 85 -3.39 4.27 -0.19
CA ILE A 85 -3.35 5.06 -1.42
C ILE A 85 -4.75 5.57 -1.73
N SER A 86 -4.90 6.88 -1.87
CA SER A 86 -6.18 7.47 -2.24
C SER A 86 -6.42 7.37 -3.75
N GLY A 87 -7.69 7.43 -4.14
CA GLY A 87 -8.03 7.43 -5.57
C GLY A 87 -7.43 8.61 -6.31
N GLU A 88 -7.32 9.76 -5.64
CA GLU A 88 -6.71 10.94 -6.23
C GLU A 88 -5.24 10.70 -6.59
N ILE A 89 -4.46 10.16 -5.66
CA ILE A 89 -3.05 9.88 -5.90
C ILE A 89 -2.89 8.78 -6.96
N TYR A 90 -3.70 7.73 -6.88
CA TYR A 90 -3.66 6.65 -7.86
C TYR A 90 -3.89 7.19 -9.27
N GLY A 91 -4.86 8.09 -9.42
CA GLY A 91 -5.21 8.65 -10.73
C GLY A 91 -4.17 9.59 -11.31
N LYS A 92 -3.30 10.18 -10.48
CA LYS A 92 -2.26 11.11 -10.93
C LYS A 92 -0.99 10.43 -11.39
N MET A 93 -0.83 9.13 -11.09
CA MET A 93 0.39 8.40 -11.37
C MET A 93 0.19 7.41 -12.50
N LYS A 94 1.29 6.97 -13.11
CA LYS A 94 1.24 5.91 -14.11
C LYS A 94 0.75 4.64 -13.42
N GLN A 95 -0.33 4.06 -13.94
CA GLN A 95 -0.94 2.90 -13.33
C GLN A 95 -0.01 1.69 -13.29
N GLU A 96 0.90 1.59 -14.24
CA GLU A 96 1.88 0.50 -14.26
C GLU A 96 2.84 0.51 -13.06
N LYS A 97 2.93 1.63 -12.34
CA LYS A 97 3.72 1.70 -11.11
C LYS A 97 3.06 0.91 -9.97
N PHE A 98 1.74 0.72 -10.03
CA PHE A 98 0.98 0.06 -8.97
C PHE A 98 0.72 -1.39 -9.29
N ILE A 99 0.99 -2.27 -8.32
CA ILE A 99 0.71 -3.70 -8.44
C ILE A 99 -0.25 -4.10 -7.32
N PRO A 100 -1.52 -4.42 -7.64
CA PRO A 100 -2.43 -4.92 -6.62
C PRO A 100 -2.10 -6.38 -6.28
N ILE A 101 -2.08 -6.67 -4.99
CA ILE A 101 -1.86 -8.02 -4.47
C ILE A 101 -3.09 -8.41 -3.69
N ILE A 102 -3.75 -9.49 -4.09
CA ILE A 102 -4.99 -9.92 -3.46
C ILE A 102 -4.66 -10.72 -2.21
N ALA A 103 -4.98 -10.15 -1.06
CA ALA A 103 -4.72 -10.77 0.23
C ALA A 103 -5.96 -11.45 0.82
N GLU A 104 -7.15 -11.07 0.34
CA GLU A 104 -8.40 -11.58 0.89
C GLU A 104 -9.47 -11.59 -0.19
N ARG A 105 -10.34 -12.61 -0.15
CA ARG A 105 -11.51 -12.71 -1.02
C ARG A 105 -12.75 -12.91 -0.16
N ASP A 106 -13.91 -12.48 -0.68
CA ASP A 106 -15.16 -12.69 0.04
C ASP A 106 -15.62 -14.15 -0.07
N ASP A 107 -16.76 -14.47 0.54
CA ASP A 107 -17.29 -15.84 0.58
C ASP A 107 -17.62 -16.41 -0.81
N GLU A 108 -17.81 -15.53 -1.78
CA GLU A 108 -18.11 -15.91 -3.16
C GLU A 108 -16.86 -15.94 -4.04
N GLY A 109 -15.69 -15.70 -3.45
CA GLY A 109 -14.42 -15.70 -4.17
C GLY A 109 -14.08 -14.39 -4.86
N ASN A 110 -14.87 -13.34 -4.65
CA ASN A 110 -14.61 -12.02 -5.24
C ASN A 110 -13.47 -11.31 -4.52
N GLU A 111 -12.67 -10.58 -5.29
CA GLU A 111 -11.55 -9.83 -4.76
C GLU A 111 -12.00 -8.54 -4.09
N TYR A 112 -11.35 -8.21 -2.97
CA TYR A 112 -11.58 -6.91 -2.34
C TYR A 112 -10.63 -5.88 -2.94
N LEU A 113 -11.08 -5.22 -3.99
CA LEU A 113 -10.29 -4.18 -4.65
C LEU A 113 -10.84 -2.80 -4.34
N PRO A 114 -9.96 -1.80 -4.11
CA PRO A 114 -10.41 -0.41 -4.11
C PRO A 114 -11.12 -0.09 -5.44
N ALA A 115 -12.12 0.78 -5.37
CA ALA A 115 -12.93 1.09 -6.55
C ALA A 115 -12.11 1.66 -7.71
N TYR A 116 -10.99 2.33 -7.42
CA TYR A 116 -10.14 2.90 -8.47
C TYR A 116 -9.30 1.85 -9.21
N ILE A 117 -9.22 0.62 -8.70
CA ILE A 117 -8.53 -0.49 -9.37
C ILE A 117 -9.56 -1.34 -10.09
N LYS A 118 -9.42 -1.47 -11.40
CA LYS A 118 -10.34 -2.29 -12.20
C LYS A 118 -9.57 -3.23 -13.10
#